data_a2669408cc47567e6cfc4822db92a298
#
_entry.id   a2669408cc47567e6cfc4822db92a298
#
_cell.length_a   1.000
_cell.length_b   1.000
_cell.length_c   1.000
_cell.angle_alpha   90.00
_cell.angle_beta   90.00
_cell.angle_gamma   90.00
#
_symmetry.space_group_name_H-M   'P 1'
#
loop_
_entity.id
_entity.type
_entity.pdbx_description
1 polymer ?
#
loop_
_entity_poly.entity_id
_entity_poly.type
_entity_poly.pdbx_seq_one_letter_code
_entity_poly.pdbx_strand_id
1 'polypeptide(L)'
;AIREEVVMAVEQQAAGAPVLGFHRLTPRPFALIQTRMEGMKPSLLTSTEKVTKQRLNQLGCALVDSRVVAHEADAVAKAIDAARQHGAEALLICGASAISDRRDIVPMAVVQAGGNVDRLGLPADPGNLLMSATLDGMPVIGMPGCARSPRLNGFDWVMQLVLAGLPLDDDEIADMAIGGLLMEIASRPLPRRMVEQRRSDRIAIGGVILAAGMSRRMGDENKLLAEIDGAPMVRHVAEAMVKGGIRELVVVTGHEAEAVTAALSDLEAPGIVLRLSLIHI
;
A
#
# COMPACT_ATOMS: atom_id res chain seq x y z
N ALA A 1 15.34 15.31 37.06
CA ALA A 1 16.15 14.11 37.33
C ALA A 1 15.22 12.91 37.39
N ILE A 2 15.62 11.81 36.74
CA ILE A 2 14.89 10.54 36.84
C ILE A 2 15.12 9.97 38.24
N ARG A 3 14.08 9.44 38.88
CA ARG A 3 14.19 8.82 40.21
C ARG A 3 15.01 7.56 40.11
N GLU A 4 15.86 7.31 41.12
CA GLU A 4 16.80 6.17 41.18
C GLU A 4 16.06 4.81 41.07
N GLU A 5 14.89 4.71 41.72
CA GLU A 5 14.00 3.53 41.61
C GLU A 5 13.60 3.17 40.16
N VAL A 6 13.40 4.20 39.32
CA VAL A 6 13.06 4.00 37.88
C VAL A 6 14.29 3.52 37.13
N VAL A 7 15.48 4.04 37.44
CA VAL A 7 16.74 3.59 36.84
C VAL A 7 16.99 2.14 37.19
N MET A 8 16.89 1.77 38.45
CA MET A 8 17.07 0.40 38.93
C MET A 8 16.08 -0.59 38.30
N ALA A 9 14.80 -0.18 38.18
CA ALA A 9 13.78 -1.02 37.52
C ALA A 9 14.08 -1.25 36.02
N VAL A 10 14.56 -0.23 35.31
CA VAL A 10 14.97 -0.35 33.91
C VAL A 10 16.21 -1.21 33.76
N GLU A 11 17.23 -1.04 34.63
CA GLU A 11 18.44 -1.85 34.64
C GLU A 11 18.14 -3.33 34.93
N GLN A 12 17.22 -3.59 35.88
CA GLN A 12 16.81 -4.94 36.22
C GLN A 12 16.01 -5.61 35.08
N GLN A 13 15.20 -4.85 34.36
CA GLN A 13 14.46 -5.35 33.21
C GLN A 13 15.36 -5.54 31.99
N ALA A 14 16.38 -4.71 31.82
CA ALA A 14 17.36 -4.81 30.74
C ALA A 14 18.43 -5.89 30.98
N ALA A 15 18.62 -6.34 32.21
CA ALA A 15 19.62 -7.37 32.54
C ALA A 15 19.34 -8.74 31.89
N GLY A 16 18.11 -9.00 31.46
CA GLY A 16 17.69 -10.24 30.81
C GLY A 16 17.61 -10.19 29.29
N ALA A 17 17.56 -8.97 28.71
CA ALA A 17 17.47 -8.77 27.25
C ALA A 17 18.15 -7.46 26.85
N PRO A 18 19.06 -7.46 25.89
CA PRO A 18 19.73 -6.25 25.43
C PRO A 18 18.72 -5.30 24.81
N VAL A 19 18.71 -4.03 25.25
CA VAL A 19 17.84 -2.96 24.70
C VAL A 19 18.24 -2.61 23.26
N LEU A 20 19.51 -2.85 22.89
CA LEU A 20 20.07 -2.62 21.57
C LEU A 20 20.93 -3.83 21.19
N GLY A 21 20.71 -4.30 19.97
CA GLY A 21 21.52 -5.35 19.35
C GLY A 21 22.16 -4.85 18.05
N PHE A 22 23.32 -5.40 17.72
CA PHE A 22 23.98 -5.15 16.44
C PHE A 22 24.06 -6.47 15.67
N HIS A 23 23.48 -6.51 14.48
CA HIS A 23 23.51 -7.66 13.60
C HIS A 23 24.27 -7.30 12.32
N ARG A 24 25.22 -8.17 11.95
CA ARG A 24 25.94 -8.01 10.69
C ARG A 24 25.04 -8.44 9.55
N LEU A 25 24.89 -7.60 8.53
CA LEU A 25 24.24 -7.99 7.29
C LEU A 25 25.18 -8.91 6.49
N THR A 26 24.69 -10.09 6.12
CA THR A 26 25.41 -11.04 5.28
C THR A 26 24.87 -10.98 3.87
N PRO A 27 25.57 -10.34 2.92
CA PRO A 27 25.14 -10.25 1.53
C PRO A 27 24.95 -11.63 0.90
N ARG A 28 23.92 -11.78 0.09
CA ARG A 28 23.64 -13.01 -0.68
C ARG A 28 23.13 -12.68 -2.08
N PRO A 29 23.22 -13.63 -3.02
CA PRO A 29 22.68 -13.45 -4.37
C PRO A 29 21.16 -13.54 -4.37
N PHE A 30 20.51 -12.55 -5.00
CA PHE A 30 19.06 -12.48 -5.15
C PHE A 30 18.66 -12.75 -6.60
N ALA A 31 17.46 -13.31 -6.79
CA ALA A 31 16.76 -13.26 -8.06
C ALA A 31 15.49 -12.42 -7.95
N LEU A 32 15.12 -11.74 -9.04
CA LEU A 32 13.88 -10.99 -9.19
C LEU A 32 12.98 -11.67 -10.22
N ILE A 33 11.80 -12.06 -9.80
CA ILE A 33 10.74 -12.56 -10.68
C ILE A 33 9.65 -11.49 -10.73
N GLN A 34 9.37 -10.96 -11.91
CA GLN A 34 8.28 -10.05 -12.13
C GLN A 34 7.19 -10.73 -12.96
N THR A 35 5.93 -10.50 -12.63
CA THR A 35 4.85 -10.99 -13.47
C THR A 35 4.27 -9.87 -14.32
N ARG A 36 3.74 -10.24 -15.50
CA ARG A 36 3.14 -9.32 -16.44
C ARG A 36 1.74 -9.80 -16.84
N MET A 37 0.80 -8.86 -16.88
CA MET A 37 -0.52 -9.01 -17.51
C MET A 37 -0.56 -8.24 -18.84
N GLU A 38 -1.52 -8.59 -19.68
CA GLU A 38 -1.79 -7.86 -20.92
C GLU A 38 -2.09 -6.38 -20.65
N GLY A 39 -1.61 -5.49 -21.52
CA GLY A 39 -1.76 -4.04 -21.35
C GLY A 39 -0.80 -3.38 -20.37
N MET A 40 0.00 -4.13 -19.63
CA MET A 40 0.96 -3.57 -18.68
C MET A 40 2.14 -2.90 -19.39
N LYS A 41 2.46 -1.67 -19.00
CA LYS A 41 3.56 -0.90 -19.63
C LYS A 41 4.92 -1.54 -19.34
N PRO A 42 5.74 -1.85 -20.38
CA PRO A 42 7.07 -2.45 -20.19
C PRO A 42 8.01 -1.58 -19.31
N SER A 43 7.87 -0.26 -19.38
CA SER A 43 8.65 0.67 -18.58
C SER A 43 8.50 0.48 -17.06
N LEU A 44 7.34 -0.02 -16.61
CA LEU A 44 7.12 -0.33 -15.19
C LEU A 44 8.01 -1.48 -14.73
N LEU A 45 8.17 -2.53 -15.56
CA LEU A 45 9.00 -3.69 -15.26
C LEU A 45 10.49 -3.30 -15.22
N THR A 46 10.96 -2.56 -16.21
CA THR A 46 12.33 -2.05 -16.27
C THR A 46 12.65 -1.13 -15.09
N SER A 47 11.72 -0.24 -14.74
CA SER A 47 11.89 0.64 -13.58
C SER A 47 11.94 -0.14 -12.27
N THR A 48 11.08 -1.16 -12.10
CA THR A 48 11.07 -2.04 -10.92
C THR A 48 12.41 -2.75 -10.75
N GLU A 49 12.93 -3.35 -11.82
CA GLU A 49 14.24 -4.02 -11.82
C GLU A 49 15.36 -3.05 -11.42
N LYS A 50 15.39 -1.87 -12.04
CA LYS A 50 16.38 -0.83 -11.73
C LYS A 50 16.37 -0.44 -10.26
N VAL A 51 15.20 -0.18 -9.70
CA VAL A 51 15.03 0.21 -8.29
C VAL A 51 15.42 -0.94 -7.36
N THR A 52 15.02 -2.17 -7.68
CA THR A 52 15.38 -3.37 -6.89
C THR A 52 16.89 -3.60 -6.90
N LYS A 53 17.52 -3.53 -8.07
CA LYS A 53 18.98 -3.65 -8.22
C LYS A 53 19.73 -2.57 -7.42
N GLN A 54 19.22 -1.35 -7.42
CA GLN A 54 19.82 -0.26 -6.64
C GLN A 54 19.74 -0.54 -5.13
N ARG A 55 18.61 -1.03 -4.62
CA ARG A 55 18.46 -1.43 -3.21
C ARG A 55 19.41 -2.56 -2.82
N LEU A 56 19.47 -3.60 -3.64
CA LEU A 56 20.36 -4.74 -3.41
C LEU A 56 21.83 -4.29 -3.36
N ASN A 57 22.26 -3.44 -4.29
CA ASN A 57 23.63 -2.91 -4.33
C ASN A 57 23.96 -2.10 -3.07
N GLN A 58 23.03 -1.31 -2.53
CA GLN A 58 23.22 -0.57 -1.28
C GLN A 58 23.45 -1.48 -0.07
N LEU A 59 22.94 -2.71 -0.12
CA LEU A 59 23.12 -3.74 0.90
C LEU A 59 24.27 -4.69 0.60
N GLY A 60 25.07 -4.41 -0.45
CA GLY A 60 26.18 -5.28 -0.88
C GLY A 60 25.73 -6.56 -1.58
N CYS A 61 24.45 -6.69 -1.92
CA CYS A 61 23.87 -7.88 -2.55
C CYS A 61 23.91 -7.78 -4.08
N ALA A 62 23.99 -8.95 -4.74
CA ALA A 62 23.94 -9.06 -6.19
C ALA A 62 22.56 -9.51 -6.66
N LEU A 63 22.04 -8.93 -7.75
CA LEU A 63 20.95 -9.48 -8.53
C LEU A 63 21.53 -10.40 -9.60
N VAL A 64 21.46 -11.72 -9.37
CA VAL A 64 22.09 -12.74 -10.23
C VAL A 64 21.16 -13.22 -11.34
N ASP A 65 19.85 -13.07 -11.16
CA ASP A 65 18.85 -13.44 -12.17
C ASP A 65 17.66 -12.45 -12.12
N SER A 66 17.09 -12.13 -13.28
CA SER A 66 15.90 -11.27 -13.38
C SER A 66 15.01 -11.76 -14.51
N ARG A 67 13.76 -12.09 -14.19
CA ARG A 67 12.81 -12.69 -15.13
C ARG A 67 11.48 -11.96 -15.13
N VAL A 68 10.86 -11.91 -16.31
CA VAL A 68 9.48 -11.45 -16.49
C VAL A 68 8.68 -12.61 -17.08
N VAL A 69 7.63 -13.04 -16.35
CA VAL A 69 6.78 -14.17 -16.75
C VAL A 69 5.31 -13.76 -16.80
N ALA A 70 4.45 -14.60 -17.34
CA ALA A 70 3.02 -14.42 -17.28
C ALA A 70 2.53 -14.37 -15.81
N HIS A 71 1.45 -13.64 -15.54
CA HIS A 71 0.84 -13.58 -14.20
C HIS A 71 -0.01 -14.84 -13.95
N GLU A 72 0.65 -15.98 -13.89
CA GLU A 72 0.09 -17.31 -13.74
C GLU A 72 0.94 -18.11 -12.74
N ALA A 73 0.32 -18.91 -11.88
CA ALA A 73 1.02 -19.64 -10.83
C ALA A 73 2.09 -20.59 -11.39
N ASP A 74 1.76 -21.33 -12.45
CA ASP A 74 2.69 -22.26 -13.11
C ASP A 74 3.91 -21.57 -13.71
N ALA A 75 3.71 -20.39 -14.30
CA ALA A 75 4.80 -19.62 -14.90
C ALA A 75 5.75 -19.07 -13.82
N VAL A 76 5.21 -18.62 -12.70
CA VAL A 76 5.99 -18.14 -11.55
C VAL A 76 6.71 -19.30 -10.87
N ALA A 77 6.06 -20.45 -10.65
CA ALA A 77 6.69 -21.62 -10.05
C ALA A 77 7.90 -22.12 -10.87
N LYS A 78 7.76 -22.22 -12.18
CA LYS A 78 8.87 -22.54 -13.08
C LYS A 78 10.00 -21.52 -13.03
N ALA A 79 9.67 -20.23 -12.87
CA ALA A 79 10.67 -19.17 -12.73
C ALA A 79 11.42 -19.26 -11.40
N ILE A 80 10.75 -19.67 -10.32
CA ILE A 80 11.35 -19.93 -9.01
C ILE A 80 12.40 -21.04 -9.14
N ASP A 81 12.06 -22.18 -9.75
CA ASP A 81 12.99 -23.29 -9.96
C ASP A 81 14.20 -22.87 -10.80
N ALA A 82 13.94 -22.15 -11.88
CA ALA A 82 15.01 -21.67 -12.74
C ALA A 82 15.93 -20.64 -12.03
N ALA A 83 15.41 -19.76 -11.18
CA ALA A 83 16.21 -18.82 -10.41
C ALA A 83 17.13 -19.55 -9.40
N ARG A 84 16.65 -20.61 -8.75
CA ARG A 84 17.46 -21.49 -7.89
C ARG A 84 18.63 -22.12 -8.65
N GLN A 85 18.36 -22.65 -9.85
CA GLN A 85 19.40 -23.24 -10.71
C GLN A 85 20.47 -22.22 -11.13
N HIS A 86 20.14 -20.92 -11.16
CA HIS A 86 21.07 -19.82 -11.44
C HIS A 86 21.78 -19.28 -10.20
N GLY A 87 21.70 -19.99 -9.06
CA GLY A 87 22.45 -19.68 -7.86
C GLY A 87 21.85 -18.57 -6.99
N ALA A 88 20.56 -18.30 -7.12
CA ALA A 88 19.88 -17.43 -6.16
C ALA A 88 19.75 -18.07 -4.79
N GLU A 89 20.08 -17.34 -3.75
CA GLU A 89 19.92 -17.72 -2.34
C GLU A 89 18.79 -16.98 -1.65
N ALA A 90 18.15 -16.06 -2.35
CA ALA A 90 16.93 -15.37 -1.93
C ALA A 90 16.13 -14.94 -3.14
N LEU A 91 14.80 -14.92 -3.03
CA LEU A 91 13.90 -14.57 -4.12
C LEU A 91 13.07 -13.34 -3.78
N LEU A 92 12.94 -12.45 -4.76
CA LEU A 92 12.02 -11.33 -4.78
C LEU A 92 10.99 -11.57 -5.87
N ILE A 93 9.71 -11.60 -5.53
CA ILE A 93 8.63 -11.80 -6.51
C ILE A 93 7.72 -10.59 -6.52
N CYS A 94 7.70 -9.86 -7.64
CA CYS A 94 6.88 -8.68 -7.84
C CYS A 94 5.68 -9.00 -8.74
N GLY A 95 4.52 -9.23 -8.13
CA GLY A 95 3.27 -9.54 -8.83
C GLY A 95 2.75 -8.36 -9.67
N ALA A 96 2.04 -8.65 -10.77
CA ALA A 96 1.28 -7.66 -11.52
C ALA A 96 0.05 -7.17 -10.74
N SER A 97 -0.47 -8.00 -9.83
CA SER A 97 -1.48 -7.64 -8.82
C SER A 97 -0.87 -7.55 -7.42
N ALA A 98 -1.56 -6.90 -6.50
CA ALA A 98 -1.23 -6.93 -5.09
C ALA A 98 -1.41 -8.34 -4.51
N ILE A 99 -0.67 -8.64 -3.44
CA ILE A 99 -0.80 -9.90 -2.68
C ILE A 99 -1.66 -9.60 -1.45
N SER A 100 -2.89 -10.09 -1.45
CA SER A 100 -3.87 -9.85 -0.38
C SER A 100 -4.47 -11.13 0.21
N ASP A 101 -4.37 -12.25 -0.51
CA ASP A 101 -4.90 -13.55 -0.11
C ASP A 101 -3.90 -14.67 -0.43
N ARG A 102 -3.95 -15.76 0.35
CA ARG A 102 -3.10 -16.96 0.12
C ARG A 102 -3.40 -17.66 -1.21
N ARG A 103 -4.54 -17.37 -1.83
CA ARG A 103 -4.96 -17.90 -3.14
C ARG A 103 -4.58 -16.99 -4.31
N ASP A 104 -3.91 -15.88 -4.06
CA ASP A 104 -3.36 -15.06 -5.13
C ASP A 104 -2.23 -15.80 -5.86
N ILE A 105 -1.92 -15.36 -7.07
CA ILE A 105 -0.97 -16.03 -7.98
C ILE A 105 0.41 -16.25 -7.34
N VAL A 106 0.94 -15.26 -6.64
CA VAL A 106 2.29 -15.33 -6.07
C VAL A 106 2.37 -16.32 -4.90
N PRO A 107 1.50 -16.27 -3.87
CA PRO A 107 1.47 -17.28 -2.82
C PRO A 107 1.24 -18.70 -3.36
N MET A 108 0.29 -18.87 -4.29
CA MET A 108 0.01 -20.17 -4.91
C MET A 108 1.24 -20.73 -5.63
N ALA A 109 1.96 -19.89 -6.38
CA ALA A 109 3.17 -20.30 -7.09
C ALA A 109 4.30 -20.74 -6.14
N VAL A 110 4.46 -20.07 -5.00
CA VAL A 110 5.44 -20.46 -3.99
C VAL A 110 5.10 -21.83 -3.40
N VAL A 111 3.82 -22.07 -3.06
CA VAL A 111 3.36 -23.39 -2.56
C VAL A 111 3.53 -24.46 -3.64
N GLN A 112 3.23 -24.18 -4.89
CA GLN A 112 3.41 -25.10 -6.01
C GLN A 112 4.88 -25.46 -6.26
N ALA A 113 5.81 -24.52 -6.01
CA ALA A 113 7.25 -24.77 -6.05
C ALA A 113 7.78 -25.52 -4.81
N GLY A 114 6.91 -25.93 -3.87
CA GLY A 114 7.26 -26.64 -2.64
C GLY A 114 7.62 -25.74 -1.46
N GLY A 115 7.39 -24.43 -1.56
CA GLY A 115 7.62 -23.48 -0.48
C GLY A 115 6.45 -23.38 0.50
N ASN A 116 6.70 -22.73 1.62
CA ASN A 116 5.71 -22.40 2.64
C ASN A 116 5.52 -20.88 2.69
N VAL A 117 4.26 -20.43 2.64
CA VAL A 117 3.92 -19.02 2.85
C VAL A 117 3.78 -18.78 4.35
N ASP A 118 4.78 -18.14 4.93
CA ASP A 118 4.88 -17.91 6.37
C ASP A 118 3.88 -16.82 6.78
N ARG A 119 3.92 -15.67 6.10
CA ARG A 119 3.07 -14.53 6.45
C ARG A 119 2.57 -13.75 5.23
N LEU A 120 1.36 -13.22 5.34
CA LEU A 120 0.81 -12.17 4.48
C LEU A 120 0.57 -10.92 5.31
N GLY A 121 1.07 -9.80 4.80
CA GLY A 121 0.92 -8.50 5.43
C GLY A 121 2.05 -8.14 6.39
N LEU A 122 2.31 -6.83 6.44
CA LEU A 122 3.33 -6.21 7.29
C LEU A 122 2.70 -4.98 7.96
N PRO A 123 2.91 -4.74 9.26
CA PRO A 123 2.40 -3.55 9.94
C PRO A 123 3.25 -2.31 9.65
N ALA A 124 3.55 -2.07 8.37
CA ALA A 124 4.29 -0.91 7.89
C ALA A 124 3.62 -0.32 6.64
N ASP A 125 3.53 1.00 6.58
CA ASP A 125 2.97 1.71 5.43
C ASP A 125 3.90 2.88 5.02
N PRO A 126 4.42 2.83 3.77
CA PRO A 126 4.19 1.83 2.72
C PRO A 126 4.89 0.50 3.00
N GLY A 127 4.28 -0.61 2.52
CA GLY A 127 4.84 -1.95 2.65
C GLY A 127 3.85 -3.02 3.12
N ASN A 128 2.65 -2.63 3.48
CA ASN A 128 1.64 -3.47 4.17
C ASN A 128 1.25 -4.76 3.42
N LEU A 129 1.29 -4.80 2.10
CA LEU A 129 0.94 -5.98 1.28
C LEU A 129 2.18 -6.80 0.89
N LEU A 130 3.10 -6.98 1.83
CA LEU A 130 4.26 -7.86 1.67
C LEU A 130 3.90 -9.29 2.03
N MET A 131 4.49 -10.26 1.34
CA MET A 131 4.47 -11.67 1.70
C MET A 131 5.86 -12.12 2.10
N SER A 132 6.00 -12.85 3.20
CA SER A 132 7.18 -13.66 3.50
C SER A 132 6.87 -15.14 3.32
N ALA A 133 7.84 -15.87 2.79
CA ALA A 133 7.75 -17.30 2.55
C ALA A 133 9.14 -17.93 2.61
N THR A 134 9.18 -19.24 2.78
CA THR A 134 10.42 -20.04 2.83
C THR A 134 10.31 -21.19 1.84
N LEU A 135 11.38 -21.43 1.08
CA LEU A 135 11.51 -22.54 0.14
C LEU A 135 12.84 -23.26 0.40
N ASP A 136 12.81 -24.47 0.99
CA ASP A 136 14.00 -25.23 1.38
C ASP A 136 15.03 -24.39 2.16
N GLY A 137 14.57 -23.57 3.09
CA GLY A 137 15.40 -22.65 3.88
C GLY A 137 15.81 -21.35 3.17
N MET A 138 15.47 -21.19 1.89
CA MET A 138 15.70 -19.97 1.12
C MET A 138 14.56 -18.98 1.36
N PRO A 139 14.85 -17.73 1.73
CA PRO A 139 13.82 -16.72 1.89
C PRO A 139 13.21 -16.28 0.55
N VAL A 140 11.90 -16.18 0.53
CA VAL A 140 11.11 -15.69 -0.61
C VAL A 140 10.26 -14.53 -0.15
N ILE A 141 10.42 -13.37 -0.78
CA ILE A 141 9.68 -12.15 -0.45
C ILE A 141 8.77 -11.78 -1.62
N GLY A 142 7.47 -11.82 -1.37
CA GLY A 142 6.49 -11.21 -2.28
C GLY A 142 6.46 -9.70 -2.07
N MET A 143 6.94 -8.97 -3.06
CA MET A 143 7.11 -7.52 -2.99
C MET A 143 5.76 -6.80 -3.06
N PRO A 144 5.49 -5.85 -2.15
CA PRO A 144 4.32 -4.98 -2.27
C PRO A 144 4.47 -4.02 -3.47
N GLY A 145 3.37 -3.62 -4.07
CA GLY A 145 3.39 -2.74 -5.25
C GLY A 145 4.13 -1.41 -5.03
N CYS A 146 4.09 -0.87 -3.80
CA CYS A 146 4.81 0.34 -3.41
C CYS A 146 6.35 0.18 -3.39
N ALA A 147 6.88 -1.05 -3.31
CA ALA A 147 8.32 -1.31 -3.39
C ALA A 147 8.93 -1.04 -4.79
N ARG A 148 8.09 -0.79 -5.80
CA ARG A 148 8.53 -0.28 -7.12
C ARG A 148 9.08 1.15 -7.06
N SER A 149 8.74 1.91 -6.02
CA SER A 149 9.28 3.25 -5.76
C SER A 149 10.62 3.16 -5.01
N PRO A 150 11.58 4.08 -5.24
CA PRO A 150 12.84 4.11 -4.49
C PRO A 150 12.70 4.65 -3.05
N ARG A 151 11.50 5.04 -2.62
CA ARG A 151 11.25 5.55 -1.27
C ARG A 151 11.37 4.42 -0.23
N LEU A 152 11.72 4.80 1.01
CA LEU A 152 11.74 3.87 2.14
C LEU A 152 10.40 3.16 2.28
N ASN A 153 10.46 1.86 2.56
CA ASN A 153 9.34 0.94 2.53
C ASN A 153 9.55 -0.16 3.57
N GLY A 154 8.50 -0.72 4.14
CA GLY A 154 8.61 -1.88 5.02
C GLY A 154 9.34 -3.07 4.39
N PHE A 155 9.30 -3.19 3.07
CA PHE A 155 10.10 -4.15 2.32
C PHE A 155 11.62 -3.99 2.57
N ASP A 156 12.11 -2.76 2.71
CA ASP A 156 13.54 -2.50 2.99
C ASP A 156 13.93 -3.05 4.36
N TRP A 157 13.05 -2.97 5.37
CA TRP A 157 13.28 -3.54 6.70
C TRP A 157 13.31 -5.06 6.66
N VAL A 158 12.34 -5.69 5.98
CA VAL A 158 12.30 -7.16 5.83
C VAL A 158 13.56 -7.67 5.13
N MET A 159 14.06 -6.99 4.09
CA MET A 159 15.32 -7.34 3.46
C MET A 159 16.50 -7.29 4.44
N GLN A 160 16.55 -6.27 5.30
CA GLN A 160 17.61 -6.15 6.31
C GLN A 160 17.53 -7.28 7.34
N LEU A 161 16.35 -7.67 7.83
CA LEU A 161 16.16 -8.80 8.72
C LEU A 161 16.64 -10.10 8.08
N VAL A 162 16.24 -10.36 6.83
CA VAL A 162 16.71 -11.54 6.07
C VAL A 162 18.23 -11.58 5.96
N LEU A 163 18.89 -10.45 5.70
CA LEU A 163 20.34 -10.37 5.59
C LEU A 163 21.05 -10.45 6.95
N ALA A 164 20.37 -10.03 8.01
CA ALA A 164 20.85 -10.19 9.38
C ALA A 164 20.72 -11.62 9.93
N GLY A 165 19.99 -12.49 9.19
CA GLY A 165 19.68 -13.84 9.66
C GLY A 165 18.67 -13.86 10.81
N LEU A 166 17.90 -12.79 10.97
CA LEU A 166 16.87 -12.70 11.99
C LEU A 166 15.56 -13.37 11.49
N PRO A 167 14.78 -13.98 12.39
CA PRO A 167 13.52 -14.58 12.01
C PRO A 167 12.53 -13.54 11.51
N LEU A 168 11.62 -13.95 10.65
CA LEU A 168 10.47 -13.17 10.22
C LEU A 168 9.19 -13.73 10.89
N ASP A 169 9.31 -14.01 12.19
CA ASP A 169 8.19 -14.51 12.98
C ASP A 169 7.20 -13.39 13.37
N ASP A 170 6.14 -13.79 14.06
CA ASP A 170 5.05 -12.87 14.38
C ASP A 170 5.48 -11.79 15.39
N ASP A 171 6.42 -12.09 16.29
CA ASP A 171 6.90 -11.15 17.30
C ASP A 171 7.79 -10.07 16.67
N GLU A 172 8.79 -10.45 15.88
CA GLU A 172 9.68 -9.51 15.17
C GLU A 172 8.89 -8.62 14.21
N ILE A 173 7.91 -9.19 13.51
CA ILE A 173 7.07 -8.41 12.61
C ILE A 173 6.10 -7.51 13.37
N ALA A 174 5.56 -7.95 14.51
CA ALA A 174 4.68 -7.11 15.33
C ALA A 174 5.41 -5.88 15.88
N ASP A 175 6.67 -6.01 16.25
CA ASP A 175 7.51 -4.92 16.73
C ASP A 175 7.74 -3.83 15.67
N MET A 176 7.71 -4.19 14.38
CA MET A 176 7.75 -3.20 13.29
C MET A 176 6.54 -2.25 13.30
N ALA A 177 5.43 -2.59 13.96
CA ALA A 177 4.28 -1.69 14.08
C ALA A 177 4.65 -0.40 14.83
N ILE A 178 5.63 -0.47 15.73
CA ILE A 178 6.16 0.69 16.44
C ILE A 178 7.05 1.49 15.47
N GLY A 179 6.50 2.55 14.89
CA GLY A 179 7.18 3.34 13.86
C GLY A 179 6.92 2.86 12.42
N GLY A 180 6.07 1.84 12.20
CA GLY A 180 5.74 1.27 10.90
C GLY A 180 5.06 2.22 9.92
N LEU A 181 4.70 3.40 10.35
CA LEU A 181 4.17 4.44 9.49
C LEU A 181 5.32 5.32 8.98
N LEU A 182 5.83 4.95 7.82
CA LEU A 182 7.06 5.50 7.23
C LEU A 182 6.86 6.83 6.49
N MET A 183 5.61 7.21 6.24
CA MET A 183 5.30 8.48 5.59
C MET A 183 4.53 9.38 6.54
N GLU A 184 5.05 10.59 6.74
CA GLU A 184 4.29 11.63 7.41
C GLU A 184 3.14 12.10 6.50
N ILE A 185 1.94 12.08 7.04
CA ILE A 185 0.78 12.70 6.40
C ILE A 185 0.57 14.06 7.07
N ALA A 186 0.47 15.11 6.28
CA ALA A 186 0.34 16.49 6.79
C ALA A 186 -0.85 16.67 7.79
N SER A 187 -1.85 15.81 7.68
CA SER A 187 -3.01 15.79 8.59
C SER A 187 -2.76 15.08 9.92
N ARG A 188 -1.59 14.41 10.11
CA ARG A 188 -1.26 13.71 11.35
C ARG A 188 -0.51 14.65 12.29
N PRO A 189 -1.01 14.92 13.50
CA PRO A 189 -0.23 15.64 14.49
C PRO A 189 0.97 14.80 14.91
N LEU A 190 2.18 15.40 14.88
CA LEU A 190 3.38 14.78 15.43
C LEU A 190 3.14 14.52 16.93
N PRO A 191 3.46 13.32 17.47
CA PRO A 191 3.18 12.97 18.88
C PRO A 191 3.81 13.93 19.90
N ARG A 192 4.84 14.68 19.50
CA ARG A 192 5.56 15.65 20.35
C ARG A 192 5.25 17.11 20.05
N ARG A 193 4.46 17.43 19.01
CA ARG A 193 3.88 18.76 18.91
C ARG A 193 2.80 18.85 19.95
N MET A 194 3.04 19.61 21.01
CA MET A 194 1.96 20.15 21.83
C MET A 194 1.00 20.80 20.84
N VAL A 195 -0.18 20.22 20.73
CA VAL A 195 -1.29 20.86 20.04
C VAL A 195 -1.53 22.14 20.84
N GLU A 196 -0.98 23.28 20.39
CA GLU A 196 -1.61 24.54 20.72
C GLU A 196 -3.08 24.34 20.34
N GLN A 197 -3.90 24.18 21.34
CA GLN A 197 -5.34 24.12 21.18
C GLN A 197 -5.75 25.40 20.46
N ARG A 198 -5.76 25.36 19.14
CA ARG A 198 -6.63 26.26 18.39
C ARG A 198 -8.06 25.85 18.74
N ARG A 199 -8.51 26.37 19.88
CA ARG A 199 -9.94 26.51 20.13
C ARG A 199 -10.46 27.38 19.01
N SER A 200 -11.03 26.76 17.97
CA SER A 200 -12.00 27.28 17.00
C SER A 200 -11.92 26.76 15.58
N ASP A 201 -11.09 25.76 15.26
CA ASP A 201 -11.28 25.14 13.97
C ASP A 201 -12.29 23.99 14.11
N ARG A 202 -13.56 24.30 13.87
CA ARG A 202 -14.57 23.30 13.49
C ARG A 202 -13.96 22.51 12.36
N ILE A 203 -13.86 21.18 12.51
CA ILE A 203 -13.43 20.28 11.44
C ILE A 203 -14.34 20.62 10.25
N ALA A 204 -13.77 21.25 9.22
CA ALA A 204 -14.50 21.50 7.99
C ALA A 204 -14.56 20.17 7.23
N ILE A 205 -15.72 19.52 7.30
CA ILE A 205 -15.96 18.31 6.53
C ILE A 205 -16.45 18.75 5.15
N GLY A 206 -15.67 18.43 4.10
CA GLY A 206 -16.08 18.58 2.71
C GLY A 206 -16.80 17.32 2.21
N GLY A 207 -17.75 17.47 1.31
CA GLY A 207 -18.42 16.38 0.61
C GLY A 207 -17.91 16.26 -0.82
N VAL A 208 -17.82 15.03 -1.34
CA VAL A 208 -17.51 14.78 -2.75
C VAL A 208 -18.61 13.89 -3.34
N ILE A 209 -19.24 14.36 -4.42
CA ILE A 209 -20.17 13.58 -5.22
C ILE A 209 -19.48 13.16 -6.52
N LEU A 210 -19.37 11.86 -6.76
CA LEU A 210 -18.84 11.32 -8.01
C LEU A 210 -19.97 11.20 -9.03
N ALA A 211 -20.06 12.15 -9.95
CA ALA A 211 -21.10 12.28 -10.95
C ALA A 211 -20.58 12.13 -12.40
N ALA A 212 -19.41 11.49 -12.59
CA ALA A 212 -18.77 11.33 -13.91
C ALA A 212 -19.15 10.02 -14.65
N GLY A 213 -19.90 9.11 -14.00
CA GLY A 213 -20.19 7.77 -14.52
C GLY A 213 -21.22 7.76 -15.66
N MET A 214 -20.99 6.90 -16.66
CA MET A 214 -21.85 6.73 -17.86
C MET A 214 -23.13 5.92 -17.63
N SER A 215 -23.47 5.54 -16.40
CA SER A 215 -24.70 4.78 -16.03
C SER A 215 -25.03 3.55 -16.91
N ARG A 216 -24.04 2.87 -17.49
CA ARG A 216 -24.16 1.79 -18.51
C ARG A 216 -25.15 0.66 -18.15
N ARG A 217 -25.49 0.49 -16.87
CA ARG A 217 -26.43 -0.54 -16.39
C ARG A 217 -27.90 -0.12 -16.51
N MET A 218 -28.16 1.14 -16.76
CA MET A 218 -29.51 1.72 -16.90
C MET A 218 -29.90 2.01 -18.37
N GLY A 219 -29.09 1.52 -19.34
CA GLY A 219 -29.29 1.83 -20.76
C GLY A 219 -28.85 3.25 -21.11
N ASP A 220 -29.70 3.98 -21.86
CA ASP A 220 -29.40 5.33 -22.35
C ASP A 220 -29.68 6.43 -21.33
N GLU A 221 -30.27 6.10 -20.18
CA GLU A 221 -30.62 7.08 -19.15
C GLU A 221 -29.53 7.23 -18.09
N ASN A 222 -29.21 8.51 -17.80
CA ASN A 222 -28.28 8.81 -16.70
C ASN A 222 -29.01 8.71 -15.36
N LYS A 223 -28.68 7.67 -14.56
CA LYS A 223 -29.31 7.44 -13.26
C LYS A 223 -29.22 8.61 -12.30
N LEU A 224 -28.22 9.50 -12.45
CA LEU A 224 -28.06 10.69 -11.60
C LEU A 224 -29.10 11.74 -11.87
N LEU A 225 -29.68 11.75 -13.10
CA LEU A 225 -30.72 12.64 -13.55
C LEU A 225 -32.10 12.00 -13.45
N ALA A 226 -32.18 10.69 -13.09
CA ALA A 226 -33.47 10.03 -12.88
C ALA A 226 -34.24 10.73 -11.74
N GLU A 227 -35.49 11.03 -11.99
CA GLU A 227 -36.36 11.73 -11.03
C GLU A 227 -36.82 10.77 -9.91
N ILE A 228 -36.66 11.21 -8.68
CA ILE A 228 -37.21 10.60 -7.49
C ILE A 228 -37.99 11.68 -6.76
N ASP A 229 -39.26 11.46 -6.50
CA ASP A 229 -40.14 12.44 -5.84
C ASP A 229 -40.10 13.85 -6.47
N GLY A 230 -39.99 13.92 -7.82
CA GLY A 230 -39.97 15.17 -8.59
C GLY A 230 -38.66 15.94 -8.59
N ALA A 231 -37.54 15.30 -8.16
CA ALA A 231 -36.21 15.89 -8.24
C ALA A 231 -35.16 14.87 -8.70
N PRO A 232 -34.10 15.30 -9.43
CA PRO A 232 -33.01 14.41 -9.85
C PRO A 232 -32.32 13.75 -8.67
N MET A 233 -31.93 12.48 -8.80
CA MET A 233 -31.23 11.70 -7.74
C MET A 233 -30.00 12.43 -7.21
N VAL A 234 -29.21 13.07 -8.08
CA VAL A 234 -28.00 13.81 -7.66
C VAL A 234 -28.34 14.96 -6.72
N ARG A 235 -29.48 15.56 -6.88
CA ARG A 235 -29.97 16.64 -6.01
C ARG A 235 -30.33 16.12 -4.62
N HIS A 236 -31.00 14.98 -4.50
CA HIS A 236 -31.30 14.35 -3.21
C HIS A 236 -30.03 14.04 -2.42
N VAL A 237 -28.99 13.54 -3.11
CA VAL A 237 -27.70 13.27 -2.48
C VAL A 237 -27.05 14.55 -1.97
N ALA A 238 -27.01 15.60 -2.78
CA ALA A 238 -26.45 16.90 -2.42
C ALA A 238 -27.21 17.54 -1.23
N GLU A 239 -28.53 17.53 -1.24
CA GLU A 239 -29.35 18.04 -0.14
C GLU A 239 -29.17 17.25 1.15
N ALA A 240 -29.03 15.91 1.08
CA ALA A 240 -28.76 15.09 2.24
C ALA A 240 -27.40 15.44 2.88
N MET A 241 -26.35 15.67 2.06
CA MET A 241 -25.05 16.11 2.55
C MET A 241 -25.12 17.48 3.22
N VAL A 242 -25.84 18.41 2.62
CA VAL A 242 -26.05 19.75 3.17
C VAL A 242 -26.82 19.70 4.50
N LYS A 243 -27.91 18.92 4.55
CA LYS A 243 -28.67 18.66 5.80
C LYS A 243 -27.79 18.00 6.87
N GLY A 244 -26.81 17.16 6.46
CA GLY A 244 -25.81 16.56 7.32
C GLY A 244 -24.72 17.53 7.83
N GLY A 245 -24.75 18.80 7.42
CA GLY A 245 -23.83 19.83 7.90
C GLY A 245 -22.62 20.09 7.00
N ILE A 246 -22.54 19.44 5.83
CA ILE A 246 -21.50 19.73 4.84
C ILE A 246 -21.67 21.17 4.32
N ARG A 247 -20.55 21.90 4.28
CA ARG A 247 -20.52 23.30 3.81
C ARG A 247 -19.71 23.50 2.52
N GLU A 248 -18.80 22.59 2.22
CA GLU A 248 -18.06 22.57 0.97
C GLU A 248 -18.37 21.28 0.23
N LEU A 249 -18.94 21.38 -0.97
CA LEU A 249 -19.34 20.25 -1.78
C LEU A 249 -18.64 20.31 -3.13
N VAL A 250 -17.88 19.28 -3.46
CA VAL A 250 -17.21 19.08 -4.75
C VAL A 250 -18.01 18.06 -5.55
N VAL A 251 -18.48 18.43 -6.74
CA VAL A 251 -19.16 17.52 -7.66
C VAL A 251 -18.22 17.24 -8.83
N VAL A 252 -17.83 15.99 -8.97
CA VAL A 252 -16.96 15.52 -10.05
C VAL A 252 -17.87 15.11 -11.20
N THR A 253 -17.91 15.90 -12.27
CA THR A 253 -18.73 15.66 -13.45
C THR A 253 -17.93 15.09 -14.62
N GLY A 254 -18.60 14.42 -15.56
CA GLY A 254 -18.00 13.86 -16.78
C GLY A 254 -19.04 13.76 -17.87
N HIS A 255 -19.65 12.58 -18.03
CA HIS A 255 -20.75 12.39 -18.97
C HIS A 255 -21.96 13.24 -18.56
N GLU A 256 -22.56 14.00 -19.52
CA GLU A 256 -23.67 14.91 -19.29
C GLU A 256 -23.44 15.97 -18.18
N ALA A 257 -22.20 16.48 -18.11
CA ALA A 257 -21.79 17.44 -17.08
C ALA A 257 -22.71 18.68 -16.99
N GLU A 258 -23.20 19.19 -18.13
CA GLU A 258 -24.07 20.34 -18.16
C GLU A 258 -25.44 20.07 -17.51
N ALA A 259 -26.03 18.90 -17.77
CA ALA A 259 -27.30 18.50 -17.18
C ALA A 259 -27.18 18.25 -15.66
N VAL A 260 -26.10 17.62 -15.22
CA VAL A 260 -25.80 17.43 -13.79
C VAL A 260 -25.57 18.77 -13.10
N THR A 261 -24.88 19.71 -13.76
CA THR A 261 -24.67 21.07 -13.24
C THR A 261 -25.97 21.83 -13.11
N ALA A 262 -26.83 21.76 -14.15
CA ALA A 262 -28.12 22.39 -14.12
C ALA A 262 -29.03 21.86 -13.01
N ALA A 263 -28.99 20.53 -12.74
CA ALA A 263 -29.76 19.90 -11.67
C ALA A 263 -29.33 20.35 -10.24
N LEU A 264 -28.19 20.99 -10.11
CA LEU A 264 -27.64 21.47 -8.84
C LEU A 264 -27.52 23.00 -8.76
N SER A 265 -27.88 23.72 -9.83
CA SER A 265 -27.64 25.17 -9.96
C SER A 265 -28.40 26.03 -8.94
N ASP A 266 -29.53 25.53 -8.44
CA ASP A 266 -30.40 26.19 -7.46
C ASP A 266 -30.29 25.55 -6.06
N LEU A 267 -29.21 24.82 -5.81
CA LEU A 267 -28.92 24.28 -4.48
C LEU A 267 -28.48 25.43 -3.56
N GLU A 268 -29.45 26.22 -3.10
CA GLU A 268 -29.19 27.33 -2.21
C GLU A 268 -29.26 26.90 -0.75
N ALA A 269 -28.11 26.97 -0.06
CA ALA A 269 -28.11 27.02 1.41
C ALA A 269 -27.06 28.03 1.88
N PRO A 270 -27.29 28.78 2.94
CA PRO A 270 -26.36 29.80 3.42
C PRO A 270 -25.00 29.21 3.74
N GLY A 271 -23.95 29.68 3.06
CA GLY A 271 -22.57 29.29 3.31
C GLY A 271 -22.13 28.00 2.63
N ILE A 272 -22.82 27.50 1.62
CA ILE A 272 -22.37 26.41 0.77
C ILE A 272 -21.44 26.92 -0.34
N VAL A 273 -20.32 26.23 -0.51
CA VAL A 273 -19.42 26.40 -1.66
C VAL A 273 -19.53 25.15 -2.52
N LEU A 274 -20.21 25.29 -3.70
CA LEU A 274 -20.27 24.24 -4.70
C LEU A 274 -19.10 24.40 -5.67
N ARG A 275 -18.26 23.36 -5.80
CA ARG A 275 -17.16 23.30 -6.77
C ARG A 275 -17.43 22.20 -7.78
N LEU A 276 -17.42 22.55 -9.05
CA LEU A 276 -17.53 21.59 -10.15
C LEU A 276 -16.13 21.22 -10.65
N SER A 277 -15.88 19.93 -10.78
CA SER A 277 -14.61 19.39 -11.32
C SER A 277 -14.94 18.50 -12.51
N LEU A 278 -14.36 18.79 -13.66
CA LEU A 278 -14.56 18.03 -14.90
C LEU A 278 -13.46 16.96 -15.00
N ILE A 279 -13.87 15.71 -15.16
CA ILE A 279 -12.95 14.60 -15.49
C ILE A 279 -13.25 14.18 -16.93
N HIS A 280 -12.24 14.27 -17.79
CA HIS A 280 -12.27 13.62 -19.09
C HIS A 280 -11.86 12.15 -18.91
N ILE A 281 -12.82 11.25 -19.11
CA ILE A 281 -12.60 9.79 -19.12
C ILE A 281 -12.44 9.32 -20.56
#